data_96629778bf21271bc52e93849552f435
#
_entry.id   96629778bf21271bc52e93849552f435
#
_cell.length_a   1.000
_cell.length_b   1.000
_cell.length_c   1.000
_cell.angle_alpha   90.00
_cell.angle_beta   90.00
_cell.angle_gamma   90.00
#
_symmetry.space_group_name_H-M   'P 1'
#
loop_
_entity.id
_entity.type
_entity.pdbx_description
1 polymer ?
#
loop_
_entity_poly.entity_id
_entity_poly.type
_entity_poly.pdbx_seq_one_letter_code
_entity_poly.pdbx_strand_id
1 'polypeptide(L)'
;MKNSATLRKIKQKQAAAFTLVEMLIVLLIISVLILLFVPNLSKQKEAVKNTGNGAIVKVVNSQAELYKLDHTDEATLSKLVSNGNITQKQADTYNEYYTKNTTETRELAN
;
A
#
# COMPACT_ATOMS: atom_id res chain seq x y z
N MET A 1 45.36 0.80 47.53
CA MET A 1 45.50 0.40 46.12
C MET A 1 44.47 -0.62 45.67
N LYS A 2 44.07 -1.55 46.53
CA LYS A 2 43.00 -2.51 46.16
C LYS A 2 41.64 -1.88 45.87
N ASN A 3 41.34 -0.77 46.54
CA ASN A 3 40.04 -0.05 46.38
C ASN A 3 39.88 0.62 45.03
N SER A 4 40.94 1.14 44.39
CA SER A 4 40.84 1.82 43.11
C SER A 4 40.58 0.84 41.95
N ALA A 5 41.14 -0.35 41.98
CA ALA A 5 40.86 -1.40 40.98
C ALA A 5 39.41 -1.91 41.09
N THR A 6 38.91 -2.10 42.31
CA THR A 6 37.50 -2.48 42.58
C THR A 6 36.52 -1.40 42.12
N LEU A 7 36.79 -0.15 42.37
CA LEU A 7 35.98 0.98 41.96
C LEU A 7 35.93 1.11 40.42
N ARG A 8 37.04 0.87 39.72
CA ARG A 8 37.07 0.86 38.26
C ARG A 8 36.18 -0.24 37.67
N LYS A 9 36.23 -1.44 38.22
CA LYS A 9 35.37 -2.56 37.80
C LYS A 9 33.89 -2.26 38.02
N ILE A 10 33.52 -1.66 39.11
CA ILE A 10 32.14 -1.24 39.42
C ILE A 10 31.68 -0.20 38.45
N LYS A 11 32.50 0.83 38.17
CA LYS A 11 32.17 1.90 37.18
C LYS A 11 32.00 1.33 35.77
N GLN A 12 32.84 0.39 35.35
CA GLN A 12 32.73 -0.26 34.04
C GLN A 12 31.45 -1.08 33.92
N LYS A 13 31.05 -1.82 34.95
CA LYS A 13 29.78 -2.56 34.98
C LYS A 13 28.58 -1.64 34.96
N GLN A 14 28.60 -0.53 35.68
CA GLN A 14 27.56 0.47 35.68
C GLN A 14 27.40 1.14 34.31
N ALA A 15 28.50 1.51 33.65
CA ALA A 15 28.50 2.08 32.33
C ALA A 15 27.92 1.11 31.30
N ALA A 16 28.30 -0.17 31.36
CA ALA A 16 27.73 -1.21 30.47
C ALA A 16 26.25 -1.42 30.73
N ALA A 17 25.81 -1.40 32.01
CA ALA A 17 24.40 -1.54 32.35
C ALA A 17 23.56 -0.35 31.85
N PHE A 18 24.08 0.88 31.96
CA PHE A 18 23.41 2.07 31.42
C PHE A 18 23.25 1.99 29.89
N THR A 19 24.29 1.58 29.18
CA THR A 19 24.23 1.42 27.71
C THR A 19 23.18 0.38 27.31
N LEU A 20 23.11 -0.76 28.01
CA LEU A 20 22.11 -1.79 27.76
C LEU A 20 20.69 -1.27 28.02
N VAL A 21 20.48 -0.56 29.11
CA VAL A 21 19.17 0.02 29.45
C VAL A 21 18.76 1.07 28.41
N GLU A 22 19.67 1.92 27.97
CA GLU A 22 19.41 2.90 26.91
C GLU A 22 18.98 2.21 25.62
N MET A 23 19.67 1.16 25.19
CA MET A 23 19.31 0.39 23.99
C MET A 23 17.96 -0.30 24.13
N LEU A 24 17.67 -0.88 25.28
CA LEU A 24 16.37 -1.50 25.56
C LEU A 24 15.24 -0.48 25.49
N ILE A 25 15.42 0.72 26.05
CA ILE A 25 14.43 1.80 25.99
C ILE A 25 14.23 2.25 24.55
N VAL A 26 15.29 2.44 23.77
CA VAL A 26 15.20 2.84 22.38
C VAL A 26 14.44 1.78 21.56
N LEU A 27 14.75 0.51 21.74
CA LEU A 27 14.04 -0.59 21.08
C LEU A 27 12.56 -0.63 21.46
N LEU A 28 12.26 -0.41 22.73
CA LEU A 28 10.88 -0.35 23.22
C LEU A 28 10.11 0.80 22.56
N ILE A 29 10.68 1.99 22.49
CA ILE A 29 10.06 3.17 21.86
C ILE A 29 9.81 2.88 20.37
N ILE A 30 10.79 2.36 19.66
CA ILE A 30 10.66 2.01 18.23
C ILE A 30 9.54 0.98 18.04
N SER A 31 9.49 -0.05 18.89
CA SER A 31 8.45 -1.09 18.83
C SER A 31 7.05 -0.53 19.02
N VAL A 32 6.88 0.37 19.98
CA VAL A 32 5.58 1.04 20.22
C VAL A 32 5.19 1.92 19.03
N LEU A 33 6.12 2.67 18.49
CA LEU A 33 5.87 3.52 17.31
C LEU A 33 5.45 2.68 16.10
N ILE A 34 6.11 1.56 15.85
CA ILE A 34 5.77 0.65 14.75
C ILE A 34 4.35 0.10 14.96
N LEU A 35 3.98 -0.30 16.18
CA LEU A 35 2.64 -0.80 16.47
C LEU A 35 1.56 0.26 16.25
N LEU A 36 1.85 1.52 16.51
CA LEU A 36 0.93 2.63 16.26
C LEU A 36 0.79 2.94 14.77
N PHE A 37 1.86 2.79 13.98
CA PHE A 37 1.86 3.12 12.56
C PHE A 37 1.30 2.00 11.68
N VAL A 38 1.40 0.72 12.07
CA VAL A 38 0.95 -0.40 11.25
C VAL A 38 -0.52 -0.29 10.80
N PRO A 39 -1.50 0.03 11.67
CA PRO A 39 -2.88 0.20 11.22
C PRO A 39 -3.06 1.32 10.20
N ASN A 40 -2.34 2.44 10.38
CA ASN A 40 -2.40 3.57 9.44
C ASN A 40 -1.80 3.23 8.08
N LEU A 41 -0.71 2.49 8.04
CA LEU A 41 -0.07 2.04 6.80
C LEU A 41 -1.01 1.13 6.01
N SER A 42 -1.74 0.24 6.67
CA SER A 42 -2.72 -0.63 6.01
C SER A 42 -3.84 0.16 5.35
N LYS A 43 -4.39 1.16 6.02
CA LYS A 43 -5.41 2.06 5.46
C LYS A 43 -4.86 2.87 4.30
N GLN A 44 -3.64 3.37 4.39
CA GLN A 44 -2.99 4.13 3.30
C GLN A 44 -2.74 3.25 2.08
N LYS A 45 -2.34 2.00 2.25
CA LYS A 45 -2.18 1.05 1.14
C LYS A 45 -3.49 0.82 0.39
N GLU A 46 -4.59 0.64 1.10
CA GLU A 46 -5.91 0.49 0.48
C GLU A 46 -6.32 1.75 -0.27
N ALA A 47 -6.12 2.92 0.32
CA ALA A 47 -6.44 4.20 -0.32
C ALA A 47 -5.60 4.41 -1.59
N VAL A 48 -4.30 4.13 -1.55
CA VAL A 48 -3.40 4.24 -2.72
C VAL A 48 -3.81 3.24 -3.79
N LYS A 49 -4.12 1.99 -3.43
CA LYS A 49 -4.59 0.98 -4.37
C LYS A 49 -5.90 1.39 -5.02
N ASN A 50 -6.84 1.91 -4.26
CA ASN A 50 -8.14 2.38 -4.79
C ASN A 50 -7.95 3.57 -5.74
N THR A 51 -7.07 4.51 -5.43
CA THR A 51 -6.72 5.63 -6.31
C THR A 51 -6.06 5.14 -7.60
N GLY A 52 -5.13 4.19 -7.50
CA GLY A 52 -4.48 3.56 -8.64
C GLY A 52 -5.47 2.82 -9.53
N ASN A 53 -6.38 2.07 -8.94
CA ASN A 53 -7.44 1.37 -9.66
C ASN A 53 -8.38 2.35 -10.35
N GLY A 54 -8.69 3.49 -9.74
CA GLY A 54 -9.48 4.57 -10.34
C GLY A 54 -8.80 5.16 -11.58
N ALA A 55 -7.48 5.27 -11.57
CA ALA A 55 -6.73 5.70 -12.76
C ALA A 55 -6.84 4.70 -13.91
N ILE A 56 -6.79 3.40 -13.62
CA ILE A 56 -7.00 2.34 -14.62
C ILE A 56 -8.42 2.39 -15.17
N VAL A 57 -9.42 2.64 -14.34
CA VAL A 57 -10.81 2.83 -14.80
C VAL A 57 -10.90 3.96 -15.82
N LYS A 58 -10.23 5.08 -15.60
CA LYS A 58 -10.17 6.19 -16.55
C LYS A 58 -9.53 5.79 -17.87
N VAL A 59 -8.46 5.03 -17.83
CA VAL A 59 -7.80 4.50 -19.03
C VAL A 59 -8.75 3.60 -19.81
N VAL A 60 -9.43 2.68 -19.13
CA VAL A 60 -10.39 1.75 -19.75
C VAL A 60 -11.54 2.53 -20.40
N ASN A 61 -12.10 3.51 -19.71
CA ASN A 61 -13.18 4.35 -20.26
C ASN A 61 -12.71 5.14 -21.48
N SER A 62 -11.48 5.65 -21.48
CA SER A 62 -10.87 6.33 -22.63
C SER A 62 -10.73 5.38 -23.82
N GLN A 63 -10.29 4.14 -23.59
CA GLN A 63 -10.20 3.13 -24.65
C GLN A 63 -11.58 2.75 -25.19
N ALA A 64 -12.61 2.74 -24.35
CA ALA A 64 -13.98 2.55 -24.81
C ALA A 64 -14.46 3.67 -25.73
N GLU A 65 -14.11 4.91 -25.45
CA GLU A 65 -14.41 6.05 -26.32
C GLU A 65 -13.71 5.90 -27.69
N LEU A 66 -12.45 5.50 -27.70
CA LEU A 66 -11.73 5.24 -28.95
C LEU A 66 -12.34 4.08 -29.74
N TYR A 67 -12.78 3.03 -29.07
CA TYR A 67 -13.48 1.91 -29.69
C TYR A 67 -14.76 2.36 -30.39
N LYS A 68 -15.54 3.24 -29.78
CA LYS A 68 -16.79 3.77 -30.33
C LYS A 68 -16.59 4.58 -31.62
N LEU A 69 -15.40 5.16 -31.81
CA LEU A 69 -15.08 5.91 -33.04
C LEU A 69 -14.99 5.00 -34.26
N ASP A 70 -14.51 3.77 -34.10
CA ASP A 70 -14.28 2.84 -35.19
C ASP A 70 -15.34 1.74 -35.31
N HIS A 71 -16.20 1.57 -34.29
CA HIS A 71 -17.19 0.49 -34.21
C HIS A 71 -18.58 1.04 -33.94
N THR A 72 -19.57 0.39 -34.53
CA THR A 72 -20.98 0.78 -34.35
C THR A 72 -21.66 0.05 -33.19
N ASP A 73 -21.04 -1.03 -32.69
CA ASP A 73 -21.56 -1.81 -31.58
C ASP A 73 -21.16 -1.19 -30.22
N GLU A 74 -21.84 -1.63 -29.17
CA GLU A 74 -21.57 -1.17 -27.81
C GLU A 74 -20.23 -1.68 -27.31
N ALA A 75 -19.42 -0.81 -26.70
CA ALA A 75 -18.16 -1.17 -26.08
C ALA A 75 -18.41 -1.92 -24.77
N THR A 76 -17.81 -3.09 -24.63
CA THR A 76 -17.80 -3.88 -23.40
C THR A 76 -16.37 -4.24 -23.03
N LEU A 77 -16.15 -4.62 -21.78
CA LEU A 77 -14.79 -5.04 -21.35
C LEU A 77 -14.28 -6.21 -22.18
N SER A 78 -15.13 -7.20 -22.46
CA SER A 78 -14.75 -8.36 -23.27
C SER A 78 -14.35 -7.97 -24.68
N LYS A 79 -15.07 -7.06 -25.32
CA LYS A 79 -14.76 -6.56 -26.68
C LYS A 79 -13.46 -5.78 -26.69
N LEU A 80 -13.21 -4.93 -25.68
CA LEU A 80 -11.97 -4.17 -25.56
C LEU A 80 -10.75 -5.08 -25.37
N VAL A 81 -10.88 -6.13 -24.59
CA VAL A 81 -9.82 -7.14 -24.43
C VAL A 81 -9.57 -7.89 -25.74
N SER A 82 -10.62 -8.36 -26.38
CA SER A 82 -10.52 -9.10 -27.64
C SER A 82 -9.92 -8.26 -28.76
N ASN A 83 -10.23 -6.96 -28.79
CA ASN A 83 -9.71 -6.04 -29.81
C ASN A 83 -8.31 -5.50 -29.47
N GLY A 84 -7.77 -5.81 -28.29
CA GLY A 84 -6.44 -5.37 -27.86
C GLY A 84 -6.37 -3.96 -27.30
N ASN A 85 -7.51 -3.30 -27.08
CA ASN A 85 -7.54 -1.95 -26.51
C ASN A 85 -7.11 -1.91 -25.04
N ILE A 86 -7.45 -2.96 -24.31
CA ILE A 86 -7.07 -3.14 -22.90
C ILE A 86 -6.56 -4.56 -22.67
N THR A 87 -5.85 -4.77 -21.57
CA THR A 87 -5.43 -6.10 -21.13
C THR A 87 -6.51 -6.74 -20.26
N GLN A 88 -6.45 -8.08 -20.13
CA GLN A 88 -7.35 -8.79 -19.22
C GLN A 88 -7.18 -8.29 -17.77
N LYS A 89 -5.95 -7.98 -17.36
CA LYS A 89 -5.67 -7.44 -16.04
C LYS A 89 -6.34 -6.08 -15.82
N GLN A 90 -6.38 -5.23 -16.83
CA GLN A 90 -7.08 -3.94 -16.76
C GLN A 90 -8.59 -4.13 -16.64
N ALA A 91 -9.15 -5.08 -17.35
CA ALA A 91 -10.57 -5.43 -17.23
C ALA A 91 -10.92 -5.95 -15.84
N ASP A 92 -10.07 -6.81 -15.28
CA ASP A 92 -10.25 -7.33 -13.92
C ASP A 92 -10.15 -6.22 -12.87
N THR A 93 -9.21 -5.29 -13.04
CA THR A 93 -9.06 -4.12 -12.17
C THR A 93 -10.30 -3.21 -12.25
N TYR A 94 -10.87 -3.03 -13.42
CA TYR A 94 -12.11 -2.28 -13.62
C TYR A 94 -13.26 -2.89 -12.81
N ASN A 95 -13.45 -4.19 -12.90
CA ASN A 95 -14.47 -4.90 -12.13
C ASN A 95 -14.22 -4.81 -10.62
N GLU A 96 -12.97 -4.97 -10.19
CA GLU A 96 -12.59 -4.86 -8.77
C GLU A 96 -12.89 -3.47 -8.21
N TYR A 97 -12.60 -2.41 -8.97
CA TYR A 97 -12.88 -1.03 -8.57
C TYR A 97 -14.36 -0.82 -8.27
N TYR A 98 -15.24 -1.25 -9.17
CA TYR A 98 -16.69 -1.09 -9.00
C TYR A 98 -17.28 -2.07 -7.97
N THR A 99 -16.62 -3.16 -7.67
CA THR A 99 -16.99 -4.03 -6.55
C THR A 99 -16.75 -3.35 -5.21
N LYS A 100 -15.66 -2.58 -5.10
CA LYS A 100 -15.31 -1.83 -3.88
C LYS A 100 -16.05 -0.48 -3.78
N ASN A 101 -16.27 0.18 -4.90
CA ASN A 101 -16.88 1.50 -4.96
C ASN A 101 -18.32 1.38 -5.49
N THR A 102 -19.18 0.77 -4.72
CA THR A 102 -20.56 0.45 -5.10
C THR A 102 -21.47 1.67 -5.29
N THR A 103 -21.07 2.84 -4.77
CA THR A 103 -21.80 4.09 -4.96
C THR A 103 -21.55 4.73 -6.31
N GLU A 104 -20.49 4.35 -7.01
CA GLU A 104 -20.16 4.84 -8.34
C GLU A 104 -20.83 3.97 -9.40
N THR A 105 -21.28 4.60 -10.47
CA THR A 105 -21.93 3.92 -11.60
C THR A 105 -20.88 3.51 -12.63
N ARG A 106 -20.82 2.23 -12.96
CA ARG A 106 -19.93 1.75 -14.01
C ARG A 106 -20.49 2.09 -15.40
N GLU A 107 -19.61 2.47 -16.31
CA GLU A 107 -19.99 2.83 -17.67
C GLU A 107 -20.01 1.63 -18.63
N LEU A 108 -19.16 0.62 -18.37
CA LEU A 108 -18.99 -0.51 -19.25
C LEU A 108 -19.50 -1.80 -18.62
N ALA A 109 -20.22 -2.59 -19.39
CA ALA A 109 -20.57 -3.98 -19.05
C ALA A 109 -19.36 -4.92 -19.29
N ASN A 110 -19.46 -6.09 -18.75
CA ASN A 110 -18.42 -7.13 -18.97
C ASN A 110 -18.33 -7.56 -20.44
#